data_cf79872f164f4a695425c0e9930e23df
#
_entry.id   cf79872f164f4a695425c0e9930e23df
#
_cell.length_a   1.000
_cell.length_b   1.000
_cell.length_c   1.000
_cell.angle_alpha   90.00
_cell.angle_beta   90.00
_cell.angle_gamma   90.00
#
_symmetry.space_group_name_H-M   'P 1'
#
loop_
_entity.id
_entity.type
_entity.pdbx_description
1 polymer ?
#
loop_
_entity_poly.entity_id
_entity_poly.type
_entity_poly.pdbx_seq_one_letter_code
_entity_poly.pdbx_strand_id
1 'polypeptide(L)'
;MQNSLILASGSPRRRELLSLMGITYQICPADVDEHMTGAPDEVVMALSRRKALAVAERHSGCTVLGADTLVACRGEIMGKPQDQRDAMRMLMLLSGGENNVYTGVTVIDGKTGRVDTRCDQTRVHFV
;
A
#
# COMPACT_ATOMS: atom_id res chain seq x y z
N MET A 1 11.55 15.81 -21.73
CA MET A 1 11.35 14.37 -21.56
C MET A 1 10.35 14.13 -20.44
N GLN A 2 9.33 13.36 -20.74
CA GLN A 2 8.35 12.99 -19.73
C GLN A 2 8.92 11.94 -18.79
N ASN A 3 8.68 12.11 -17.50
CA ASN A 3 9.01 11.10 -16.52
C ASN A 3 8.02 9.95 -16.63
N SER A 4 8.54 8.75 -16.79
CA SER A 4 7.69 7.56 -16.74
C SER A 4 7.30 7.29 -15.30
N LEU A 5 6.01 7.11 -15.05
CA LEU A 5 5.49 6.74 -13.74
C LEU A 5 5.23 5.24 -13.72
N ILE A 6 5.76 4.58 -12.71
CA ILE A 6 5.55 3.15 -12.52
C ILE A 6 4.82 2.92 -11.22
N LEU A 7 3.71 2.21 -11.28
CA LEU A 7 2.93 1.83 -10.10
C LEU A 7 3.39 0.45 -9.63
N ALA A 8 4.04 0.42 -8.47
CA ALA A 8 4.53 -0.81 -7.84
C ALA A 8 3.43 -1.49 -7.03
N SER A 9 2.28 -1.71 -7.66
CA SER A 9 1.13 -2.29 -6.97
C SER A 9 0.24 -3.02 -7.97
N GLY A 10 -0.28 -4.18 -7.57
CA GLY A 10 -1.27 -4.92 -8.34
C GLY A 10 -2.71 -4.53 -8.02
N SER A 11 -2.93 -3.54 -7.17
CA SER A 11 -4.27 -3.15 -6.73
C SER A 11 -5.09 -2.54 -7.87
N PRO A 12 -6.24 -3.13 -8.26
CA PRO A 12 -7.08 -2.54 -9.30
C PRO A 12 -7.62 -1.16 -8.93
N ARG A 13 -7.91 -0.93 -7.65
CA ARG A 13 -8.44 0.34 -7.16
C ARG A 13 -7.45 1.48 -7.39
N ARG A 14 -6.16 1.27 -7.13
CA ARG A 14 -5.13 2.27 -7.36
C ARG A 14 -4.97 2.59 -8.84
N ARG A 15 -5.09 1.56 -9.70
CA ARG A 15 -5.05 1.75 -11.15
C ARG A 15 -6.22 2.62 -11.63
N GLU A 16 -7.42 2.35 -11.12
CA GLU A 16 -8.60 3.14 -11.46
C GLU A 16 -8.45 4.60 -11.06
N LEU A 17 -7.91 4.86 -9.86
CA LEU A 17 -7.70 6.23 -9.38
C LEU A 17 -6.75 7.02 -10.28
N LEU A 18 -5.64 6.41 -10.68
CA LEU A 18 -4.68 7.06 -11.57
C LEU A 18 -5.28 7.33 -12.95
N SER A 19 -6.06 6.38 -13.46
CA SER A 19 -6.76 6.53 -14.74
C SER A 19 -7.77 7.66 -14.71
N LEU A 20 -8.53 7.77 -13.61
CA LEU A 20 -9.51 8.86 -13.42
C LEU A 20 -8.84 10.22 -13.36
N MET A 21 -7.63 10.30 -12.84
CA MET A 21 -6.85 11.53 -12.77
C MET A 21 -6.16 11.88 -14.08
N GLY A 22 -6.29 11.04 -15.11
CA GLY A 22 -5.65 11.25 -16.40
C GLY A 22 -4.15 11.03 -16.41
N ILE A 23 -3.63 10.33 -15.41
CA ILE A 23 -2.19 10.06 -15.29
C ILE A 23 -1.84 8.78 -16.06
N THR A 24 -0.86 8.89 -16.95
CA THR A 24 -0.33 7.74 -17.67
C THR A 24 0.71 7.03 -16.81
N TYR A 25 0.60 5.72 -16.70
CA TYR A 25 1.48 4.92 -15.84
C TYR A 25 1.68 3.52 -16.41
N GLN A 26 2.75 2.87 -15.94
CA GLN A 26 2.99 1.45 -16.18
C GLN A 26 2.81 0.70 -14.87
N ILE A 27 2.42 -0.56 -14.94
CA ILE A 27 2.24 -1.41 -13.76
C ILE A 27 3.41 -2.38 -13.68
N CYS A 28 4.06 -2.41 -12.52
CA CYS A 28 5.08 -3.39 -12.22
C CYS A 28 4.89 -3.84 -10.77
N PRO A 29 4.11 -4.91 -10.54
CA PRO A 29 3.88 -5.40 -9.19
C PRO A 29 5.20 -5.78 -8.52
N ALA A 30 5.34 -5.38 -7.27
CA ALA A 30 6.53 -5.73 -6.50
C ALA A 30 6.33 -7.09 -5.84
N ASP A 31 7.30 -7.98 -6.06
CA ASP A 31 7.33 -9.28 -5.39
C ASP A 31 8.30 -9.17 -4.23
N VAL A 32 7.78 -8.78 -3.07
CA VAL A 32 8.57 -8.60 -1.86
C VAL A 32 7.92 -9.33 -0.69
N ASP A 33 8.73 -9.65 0.31
CA ASP A 33 8.20 -10.21 1.55
C ASP A 33 7.39 -9.14 2.28
N GLU A 34 6.10 -9.39 2.42
CA GLU A 34 5.19 -8.47 3.11
C GLU A 34 5.00 -8.84 4.59
N HIS A 35 5.72 -9.84 5.07
CA HIS A 35 5.63 -10.24 6.47
C HIS A 35 6.40 -9.24 7.34
N MET A 36 5.65 -8.50 8.16
CA MET A 36 6.24 -7.49 9.03
C MET A 36 5.38 -7.31 10.27
N THR A 37 6.04 -7.12 11.41
CA THR A 37 5.38 -6.83 12.68
C THR A 37 5.73 -5.42 13.13
N GLY A 38 4.86 -4.81 13.93
CA GLY A 38 5.08 -3.48 14.45
C GLY A 38 3.80 -2.66 14.47
N ALA A 39 3.92 -1.37 14.73
CA ALA A 39 2.79 -0.46 14.70
C ALA A 39 2.24 -0.32 13.27
N PRO A 40 0.90 -0.26 13.08
CA PRO A 40 0.30 -0.24 11.74
C PRO A 40 0.82 0.87 10.82
N ASP A 41 1.02 2.07 11.35
CA ASP A 41 1.56 3.19 10.58
C ASP A 41 2.99 2.92 10.10
N GLU A 42 3.81 2.37 10.95
CA GLU A 42 5.19 2.00 10.60
C GLU A 42 5.22 0.89 9.57
N VAL A 43 4.34 -0.10 9.71
CA VAL A 43 4.28 -1.24 8.80
C VAL A 43 3.91 -0.79 7.39
N VAL A 44 2.85 0.04 7.24
CA VAL A 44 2.45 0.48 5.90
C VAL A 44 3.48 1.37 5.24
N MET A 45 4.17 2.21 6.01
CA MET A 45 5.25 3.02 5.47
C MET A 45 6.44 2.17 5.02
N ALA A 46 6.84 1.21 5.85
CA ALA A 46 7.95 0.33 5.52
C ALA A 46 7.65 -0.55 4.32
N LEU A 47 6.44 -1.10 4.23
CA LEU A 47 6.04 -1.94 3.11
C LEU A 47 5.89 -1.15 1.81
N SER A 48 5.32 0.05 1.86
CA SER A 48 5.22 0.90 0.67
C SER A 48 6.61 1.26 0.14
N ARG A 49 7.55 1.56 1.04
CA ARG A 49 8.93 1.85 0.68
C ARG A 49 9.63 0.64 0.08
N ARG A 50 9.45 -0.54 0.69
CA ARG A 50 10.05 -1.79 0.21
C ARG A 50 9.57 -2.11 -1.20
N LYS A 51 8.27 -1.98 -1.44
CA LYS A 51 7.69 -2.21 -2.77
C LYS A 51 8.23 -1.24 -3.81
N ALA A 52 8.28 0.05 -3.47
CA ALA A 52 8.76 1.07 -4.38
C ALA A 52 10.25 0.87 -4.71
N LEU A 53 11.07 0.58 -3.70
CA LEU A 53 12.51 0.36 -3.89
C LEU A 53 12.79 -0.86 -4.77
N ALA A 54 12.05 -1.96 -4.56
CA ALA A 54 12.23 -3.17 -5.35
C ALA A 54 11.97 -2.93 -6.84
N VAL A 55 10.98 -2.10 -7.15
CA VAL A 55 10.65 -1.76 -8.54
C VAL A 55 11.63 -0.72 -9.09
N ALA A 56 12.03 0.25 -8.27
CA ALA A 56 12.98 1.30 -8.70
C ALA A 56 14.33 0.73 -9.12
N GLU A 57 14.76 -0.35 -8.49
CA GLU A 57 16.01 -1.03 -8.87
C GLU A 57 16.01 -1.54 -10.32
N ARG A 58 14.82 -1.88 -10.83
CA ARG A 58 14.65 -2.42 -12.18
C ARG A 58 14.36 -1.35 -13.22
N HIS A 59 14.01 -0.15 -12.79
CA HIS A 59 13.54 0.92 -13.67
C HIS A 59 14.26 2.23 -13.36
N SER A 60 15.54 2.28 -13.71
CA SER A 60 16.38 3.45 -13.49
C SER A 60 15.82 4.69 -14.20
N GLY A 61 15.82 5.82 -13.51
CA GLY A 61 15.39 7.09 -14.07
C GLY A 61 13.88 7.32 -14.10
N CYS A 62 13.09 6.35 -13.59
CA CYS A 62 11.63 6.47 -13.56
C CYS A 62 11.14 6.91 -12.18
N THR A 63 9.96 7.53 -12.16
CA THR A 63 9.26 7.80 -10.90
C THR A 63 8.47 6.56 -10.51
N VAL A 64 8.65 6.09 -9.29
CA VAL A 64 7.98 4.88 -8.79
C VAL A 64 7.06 5.24 -7.64
N LEU A 65 5.83 4.75 -7.70
CA LEU A 65 4.83 4.92 -6.65
C LEU A 65 4.53 3.56 -6.03
N GLY A 66 4.84 3.42 -4.74
CA GLY A 66 4.48 2.24 -3.96
C GLY A 66 3.44 2.61 -2.92
N ALA A 67 2.58 1.66 -2.58
CA ALA A 67 1.57 1.88 -1.56
C ALA A 67 1.20 0.58 -0.86
N ASP A 68 0.77 0.70 0.38
CA ASP A 68 0.29 -0.41 1.17
C ASP A 68 -0.84 0.04 2.07
N THR A 69 -1.80 -0.84 2.35
CA THR A 69 -2.96 -0.53 3.18
C THR A 69 -3.19 -1.64 4.19
N LEU A 70 -3.41 -1.26 5.44
CA LEU A 70 -3.74 -2.17 6.52
C LEU A 70 -4.98 -1.70 7.23
N VAL A 71 -5.74 -2.66 7.77
CA VAL A 71 -6.85 -2.39 8.68
C VAL A 71 -6.46 -2.92 10.05
N ALA A 72 -6.57 -2.06 11.08
CA ALA A 72 -6.34 -2.45 12.45
C ALA A 72 -7.65 -2.39 13.23
N CYS A 73 -7.97 -3.47 13.93
CA CYS A 73 -9.19 -3.60 14.72
C CYS A 73 -8.82 -4.17 16.09
N ARG A 74 -9.18 -3.44 17.15
CA ARG A 74 -8.96 -3.89 18.53
C ARG A 74 -7.52 -4.32 18.80
N GLY A 75 -6.57 -3.55 18.25
CA GLY A 75 -5.15 -3.82 18.41
C GLY A 75 -4.59 -4.93 17.51
N GLU A 76 -5.42 -5.51 16.66
CA GLU A 76 -4.99 -6.56 15.72
C GLU A 76 -4.92 -6.02 14.30
N ILE A 77 -3.82 -6.29 13.62
CA ILE A 77 -3.68 -5.95 12.21
C ILE A 77 -4.38 -7.02 11.38
N MET A 78 -5.33 -6.57 10.55
CA MET A 78 -6.11 -7.44 9.68
C MET A 78 -5.43 -7.53 8.32
N GLY A 79 -4.79 -8.66 8.04
CA GLY A 79 -4.19 -8.94 6.74
C GLY A 79 -5.15 -9.67 5.81
N LYS A 80 -4.62 -10.32 4.80
CA LYS A 80 -5.43 -11.17 3.94
C LYS A 80 -5.85 -12.43 4.69
N PRO A 81 -7.12 -12.86 4.58
CA PRO A 81 -7.55 -14.09 5.22
C PRO A 81 -6.83 -15.31 4.61
N GLN A 82 -6.47 -16.26 5.46
CA GLN A 82 -5.77 -17.48 5.04
C GLN A 82 -6.74 -18.52 4.49
N ASP A 83 -7.97 -18.53 4.98
CA ASP A 83 -9.02 -19.47 4.56
C ASP A 83 -10.39 -18.86 4.90
N GLN A 84 -11.47 -19.61 4.64
CA GLN A 84 -12.83 -19.14 4.92
C GLN A 84 -13.09 -18.90 6.40
N ARG A 85 -12.52 -19.76 7.26
CA ARG A 85 -12.68 -19.61 8.71
C ARG A 85 -12.02 -18.33 9.21
N ASP A 86 -10.83 -18.05 8.71
CA ASP A 86 -10.11 -16.81 9.04
C ASP A 86 -10.85 -15.58 8.53
N ALA A 87 -11.40 -15.65 7.32
CA ALA A 87 -12.20 -14.57 6.76
C ALA A 87 -13.44 -14.28 7.63
N MET A 88 -14.12 -15.32 8.11
CA MET A 88 -15.27 -15.17 8.98
C MET A 88 -14.87 -14.53 10.31
N ARG A 89 -13.76 -14.96 10.91
CA ARG A 89 -13.23 -14.37 12.14
C ARG A 89 -12.95 -12.87 11.96
N MET A 90 -12.33 -12.50 10.84
CA MET A 90 -12.03 -11.11 10.54
C MET A 90 -13.29 -10.26 10.39
N LEU A 91 -14.30 -10.79 9.69
CA LEU A 91 -15.57 -10.09 9.53
C LEU A 91 -16.27 -9.87 10.88
N MET A 92 -16.22 -10.85 11.77
CA MET A 92 -16.82 -10.71 13.09
C MET A 92 -16.10 -9.67 13.94
N LEU A 93 -14.77 -9.60 13.84
CA LEU A 93 -14.00 -8.59 14.55
C LEU A 93 -14.28 -7.17 14.03
N LEU A 94 -14.47 -7.02 12.73
CA LEU A 94 -14.74 -5.73 12.10
C LEU A 94 -16.14 -5.22 12.41
N SER A 95 -17.10 -6.14 12.60
CA SER A 95 -18.50 -5.81 12.74
C SER A 95 -18.78 -5.08 14.06
N GLY A 96 -19.52 -4.00 14.00
CA GLY A 96 -20.00 -3.26 15.17
C GLY A 96 -18.92 -2.44 15.89
N GLY A 97 -17.74 -2.26 15.32
CA GLY A 97 -16.64 -1.54 15.95
C GLY A 97 -16.03 -0.47 15.11
N GLU A 98 -15.19 0.35 15.73
CA GLU A 98 -14.35 1.30 15.04
C GLU A 98 -13.08 0.62 14.58
N ASN A 99 -12.69 0.86 13.34
CA ASN A 99 -11.50 0.30 12.75
C ASN A 99 -10.67 1.44 12.17
N ASN A 100 -9.37 1.27 12.19
CA ASN A 100 -8.45 2.24 11.62
C ASN A 100 -7.86 1.66 10.34
N VAL A 101 -7.97 2.43 9.27
CA VAL A 101 -7.36 2.08 7.98
C VAL A 101 -6.11 2.94 7.81
N TYR A 102 -4.98 2.27 7.66
CA TYR A 102 -3.68 2.93 7.47
C TYR A 102 -3.24 2.72 6.04
N THR A 103 -2.83 3.79 5.39
CA THR A 103 -2.29 3.73 4.04
C THR A 103 -0.92 4.37 4.01
N GLY A 104 0.09 3.61 3.60
CA GLY A 104 1.43 4.12 3.37
C GLY A 104 1.63 4.34 1.88
N VAL A 105 2.26 5.45 1.54
CA VAL A 105 2.58 5.81 0.15
C VAL A 105 4.03 6.23 0.08
N THR A 106 4.76 5.67 -0.87
CA THR A 106 6.15 6.04 -1.12
C THR A 106 6.32 6.43 -2.58
N VAL A 107 6.93 7.60 -2.80
CA VAL A 107 7.27 8.06 -4.14
C VAL A 107 8.79 8.14 -4.23
N ILE A 108 9.35 7.52 -5.25
CA ILE A 108 10.79 7.57 -5.53
C ILE A 108 11.00 8.30 -6.85
N ASP A 109 11.81 9.37 -6.78
CA ASP A 109 12.25 10.06 -7.99
C ASP A 109 13.53 9.37 -8.48
N GLY A 110 13.42 8.65 -9.60
CA GLY A 110 14.54 7.89 -10.14
C GLY A 110 15.68 8.73 -10.68
N LYS A 111 15.46 10.02 -10.90
CA LYS A 111 16.51 10.93 -11.39
C LYS A 111 17.37 11.47 -10.25
N THR A 112 16.75 11.80 -9.12
CA THR A 112 17.45 12.39 -7.96
C THR A 112 17.75 11.39 -6.87
N GLY A 113 17.04 10.24 -6.86
CA GLY A 113 17.13 9.27 -5.80
C GLY A 113 16.31 9.66 -4.56
N ARG A 114 15.55 10.75 -4.63
CA ARG A 114 14.74 11.19 -3.50
C ARG A 114 13.61 10.22 -3.22
N VAL A 115 13.43 9.88 -1.94
CA VAL A 115 12.39 8.98 -1.46
C VAL A 115 11.53 9.73 -0.46
N ASP A 116 10.24 9.84 -0.75
CA ASP A 116 9.26 10.40 0.16
C ASP A 116 8.26 9.33 0.57
N THR A 117 8.04 9.17 1.87
CA THR A 117 7.08 8.21 2.41
C THR A 117 6.12 8.94 3.35
N ARG A 118 4.84 8.69 3.18
CA ARG A 118 3.79 9.27 4.02
C ARG A 118 2.80 8.21 4.44
N CYS A 119 2.13 8.47 5.57
CA CYS A 119 1.09 7.60 6.09
C CYS A 119 -0.17 8.41 6.33
N ASP A 120 -1.30 7.86 5.92
CA ASP A 120 -2.62 8.40 6.24
C ASP A 120 -3.38 7.39 7.08
N GLN A 121 -4.17 7.89 8.03
CA GLN A 121 -4.98 7.07 8.91
C GLN A 121 -6.42 7.53 8.82
N THR A 122 -7.32 6.62 8.52
CA THR A 122 -8.76 6.90 8.47
C THR A 122 -9.48 6.00 9.48
N ARG A 123 -10.34 6.59 10.27
CA ARG A 123 -11.19 5.86 11.20
C ARG A 123 -12.48 5.48 10.48
N VAL A 124 -12.83 4.19 10.53
CA VAL A 124 -14.03 3.67 9.86
C VAL A 124 -14.85 2.90 10.88
N HIS A 125 -16.15 3.17 10.90
CA HIS A 125 -17.09 2.44 11.77
C HIS A 125 -17.89 1.46 10.92
N PHE A 126 -17.78 0.17 11.23
CA PHE A 126 -18.55 -0.88 10.56
C PHE A 126 -19.78 -1.20 11.40
N VAL A 127 -20.91 -1.19 10.73
CA VAL A 127 -22.21 -1.48 11.37
C VAL A 127 -22.43 -2.98 11.49
#